data_7d1b2bd5510f2213b962c54ee3ec2b8e
#
_entry.id   7d1b2bd5510f2213b962c54ee3ec2b8e
#
_cell.length_a   1.000
_cell.length_b   1.000
_cell.length_c   1.000
_cell.angle_alpha   90.00
_cell.angle_beta   90.00
_cell.angle_gamma   90.00
#
_symmetry.space_group_name_H-M   'P 1'
#
loop_
_entity.id
_entity.type
_entity.pdbx_description
1 polymer ?
#
loop_
_entity_poly.entity_id
_entity_poly.type
_entity_poly.pdbx_seq_one_letter_code
_entity_poly.pdbx_strand_id
1 'polypeptide(L)'
;MDAADALHGKAFFRAPGQFCTFLPLRTYNGQRGNAVLNRMIVTVWVLLFPAACTTLGAAGVFLLRRQARPCTQRILCGMAAGIMLAASVWSLLLPAIERGRGLALPAWIPSAIGLVLGAVGLLQVEQFAGQLLAGGAGHSGRMILAVTLHNLPEGMVAGLAAAMALTGEPDAISGALALSLGIGLQNIPEGAAVSLPLAHGSCTRLRAFLAGAASGLVEPLGALLAFALAEQVGAALPWLLSAAAGCMVCVTAQEMIPQAVEEDEPAGVVSIVLGFALMMALDVAL
;
A
#
# COMPACT_ATOMS: atom_id res chain seq x y z
N MET A 1 10.75 -0.59 40.57
CA MET A 1 10.04 0.17 39.51
C MET A 1 10.72 -0.23 38.23
N ASP A 2 10.16 -1.32 37.63
CA ASP A 2 10.85 -2.14 36.66
C ASP A 2 10.72 -1.57 35.22
N ALA A 3 11.83 -1.66 34.51
CA ALA A 3 11.95 -1.26 33.10
C ALA A 3 11.08 -2.12 32.12
N ALA A 4 10.27 -3.03 32.65
CA ALA A 4 9.35 -3.88 31.90
C ALA A 4 8.00 -3.19 31.56
N ASP A 5 7.63 -2.13 32.28
CA ASP A 5 6.35 -1.44 32.09
C ASP A 5 6.38 -0.36 30.98
N ALA A 6 7.56 -0.01 30.49
CA ALA A 6 7.72 0.99 29.43
C ALA A 6 7.48 0.47 28.00
N LEU A 7 7.38 -0.86 27.81
CA LEU A 7 7.12 -1.50 26.51
C LEU A 7 5.65 -1.88 26.28
N HIS A 8 4.76 -1.61 27.25
CA HIS A 8 3.30 -1.70 27.08
C HIS A 8 2.76 -0.35 26.61
N GLY A 9 3.37 0.16 25.54
CA GLY A 9 2.88 1.32 24.83
C GLY A 9 1.52 1.04 24.21
N LYS A 10 0.53 1.72 24.72
CA LYS A 10 -0.78 2.04 24.14
C LYS A 10 -1.42 0.94 23.30
N ALA A 11 -2.29 0.17 23.93
CA ALA A 11 -3.17 -0.78 23.28
C ALA A 11 -3.89 -0.14 22.08
N PHE A 12 -3.48 -0.48 20.87
CA PHE A 12 -4.05 0.03 19.63
C PHE A 12 -5.46 -0.51 19.34
N PHE A 13 -5.94 -1.49 20.14
CA PHE A 13 -7.29 -2.03 19.97
C PHE A 13 -7.86 -2.57 21.26
N ARG A 14 -8.93 -1.94 21.75
CA ARG A 14 -9.77 -2.45 22.85
C ARG A 14 -10.92 -3.27 22.27
N ALA A 15 -11.06 -4.49 22.81
CA ALA A 15 -12.16 -5.48 22.76
C ALA A 15 -13.05 -5.63 21.51
N PRO A 16 -13.27 -6.88 21.03
CA PRO A 16 -14.19 -7.19 19.95
C PRO A 16 -15.64 -7.15 20.45
N GLY A 17 -16.52 -6.45 19.77
CA GLY A 17 -17.93 -6.63 20.05
C GLY A 17 -18.88 -5.48 19.73
N GLN A 18 -18.45 -4.35 19.21
CA GLN A 18 -19.37 -3.28 18.80
C GLN A 18 -19.05 -2.78 17.38
N PHE A 19 -19.35 -3.62 16.39
CA PHE A 19 -19.52 -3.13 15.02
C PHE A 19 -20.89 -2.47 14.88
N CYS A 20 -20.85 -1.27 14.41
CA CYS A 20 -21.89 -0.28 14.27
C CYS A 20 -23.27 -0.81 13.92
N THR A 21 -24.21 -0.58 14.81
CA THR A 21 -25.57 -0.22 14.42
C THR A 21 -25.49 1.10 13.64
N PHE A 22 -26.02 1.12 12.43
CA PHE A 22 -26.25 2.32 11.63
C PHE A 22 -26.75 3.46 12.51
N LEU A 23 -26.07 4.59 12.47
CA LEU A 23 -26.43 5.81 13.21
C LEU A 23 -27.89 6.19 12.95
N PRO A 24 -28.72 6.32 13.99
CA PRO A 24 -29.99 7.03 13.83
C PRO A 24 -29.66 8.50 13.58
N LEU A 25 -30.21 9.04 12.50
CA LEU A 25 -30.26 10.47 12.19
C LEU A 25 -31.01 11.21 13.33
N ARG A 26 -30.34 11.50 14.43
CA ARG A 26 -30.94 12.34 15.48
C ARG A 26 -29.92 13.25 16.15
N THR A 27 -30.20 14.53 16.02
CA THR A 27 -29.60 15.73 16.65
C THR A 27 -28.18 16.11 16.22
N TYR A 28 -28.17 17.02 15.28
CA TYR A 28 -27.05 17.79 14.75
C TYR A 28 -26.50 18.75 15.82
N ASN A 29 -25.52 18.36 16.59
CA ASN A 29 -24.66 19.28 17.32
C ASN A 29 -23.48 19.61 16.40
N GLY A 30 -23.20 20.89 16.14
CA GLY A 30 -22.22 21.34 15.14
C GLY A 30 -20.81 20.73 15.29
N GLN A 31 -20.40 20.34 16.48
CA GLN A 31 -19.13 19.64 16.71
C GLN A 31 -19.11 18.20 16.15
N ARG A 32 -20.24 17.47 16.20
CA ARG A 32 -20.35 16.13 15.61
C ARG A 32 -20.35 16.18 14.08
N GLY A 33 -20.98 17.19 13.51
CA GLY A 33 -20.98 17.40 12.05
C GLY A 33 -19.59 17.61 11.50
N ASN A 34 -18.77 18.43 12.16
CA ASN A 34 -17.38 18.67 11.75
C ASN A 34 -16.51 17.40 11.89
N ALA A 35 -16.72 16.59 12.93
CA ALA A 35 -15.96 15.34 13.10
C ALA A 35 -16.30 14.30 12.00
N VAL A 36 -17.56 14.17 11.62
CA VAL A 36 -17.97 13.28 10.52
C VAL A 36 -17.42 13.80 9.19
N LEU A 37 -17.53 15.09 8.92
CA LEU A 37 -17.00 15.69 7.70
C LEU A 37 -15.49 15.50 7.59
N ASN A 38 -14.73 15.71 8.68
CA ASN A 38 -13.30 15.50 8.69
C ASN A 38 -12.93 14.03 8.39
N ARG A 39 -13.65 13.06 8.95
CA ARG A 39 -13.43 11.63 8.65
C ARG A 39 -13.70 11.32 7.20
N MET A 40 -14.79 11.85 6.63
CA MET A 40 -15.08 11.66 5.21
C MET A 40 -13.99 12.26 4.32
N ILE A 41 -13.48 13.45 4.64
CA ILE A 41 -12.37 14.09 3.92
C ILE A 41 -11.12 13.19 3.99
N VAL A 42 -10.76 12.70 5.18
CA VAL A 42 -9.63 11.78 5.35
C VAL A 42 -9.83 10.50 4.57
N THR A 43 -11.02 9.91 4.61
CA THR A 43 -11.35 8.72 3.82
C THR A 43 -11.12 8.95 2.32
N VAL A 44 -11.67 10.02 1.76
CA VAL A 44 -11.49 10.37 0.35
C VAL A 44 -10.01 10.62 0.02
N TRP A 45 -9.28 11.28 0.91
CA TRP A 45 -7.84 11.51 0.77
C TRP A 45 -7.09 10.17 0.71
N VAL A 46 -7.32 9.28 1.68
CA VAL A 46 -6.64 7.97 1.77
C VAL A 46 -6.90 7.12 0.52
N LEU A 47 -8.11 7.18 -0.03
CA LEU A 47 -8.50 6.42 -1.23
C LEU A 47 -7.88 6.96 -2.53
N LEU A 48 -7.64 8.27 -2.63
CA LEU A 48 -7.25 8.91 -3.90
C LEU A 48 -5.80 9.37 -3.93
N PHE A 49 -5.20 9.67 -2.77
CA PHE A 49 -3.86 10.24 -2.69
C PHE A 49 -2.77 9.32 -3.28
N PRO A 50 -2.76 8.01 -3.03
CA PRO A 50 -1.78 7.11 -3.63
C PRO A 50 -1.79 7.16 -5.15
N ALA A 51 -2.95 7.01 -5.77
CA ALA A 51 -3.11 7.08 -7.24
C ALA A 51 -2.73 8.45 -7.82
N ALA A 52 -2.98 9.53 -7.08
CA ALA A 52 -2.52 10.87 -7.47
C ALA A 52 -0.98 10.93 -7.48
N CYS A 53 -0.31 10.27 -6.53
CA CYS A 53 1.15 10.18 -6.48
C CYS A 53 1.71 9.33 -7.62
N THR A 54 1.10 8.19 -7.97
CA THR A 54 1.45 7.40 -9.17
C THR A 54 1.32 8.25 -10.44
N THR A 55 0.22 8.99 -10.55
CA THR A 55 -0.01 9.91 -11.67
C THR A 55 1.04 11.02 -11.72
N LEU A 56 1.40 11.59 -10.57
CA LEU A 56 2.45 12.60 -10.45
C LEU A 56 3.80 12.05 -10.89
N GLY A 57 4.15 10.84 -10.47
CA GLY A 57 5.34 10.13 -10.91
C GLY A 57 5.37 9.93 -12.41
N ALA A 58 4.26 9.46 -12.98
CA ALA A 58 4.12 9.30 -14.43
C ALA A 58 4.28 10.62 -15.19
N ALA A 59 3.86 11.76 -14.61
CA ALA A 59 4.04 13.09 -15.20
C ALA A 59 5.51 13.53 -15.28
N GLY A 60 6.41 12.85 -14.58
CA GLY A 60 7.87 13.04 -14.71
C GLY A 60 8.37 12.96 -16.16
N VAL A 61 7.68 12.22 -17.03
CA VAL A 61 7.97 12.11 -18.47
C VAL A 61 7.95 13.46 -19.22
N PHE A 62 7.20 14.45 -18.72
CA PHE A 62 7.16 15.78 -19.32
C PHE A 62 8.32 16.66 -18.87
N LEU A 63 8.85 16.42 -17.66
CA LEU A 63 9.91 17.21 -17.04
C LEU A 63 11.29 16.64 -17.38
N LEU A 64 11.44 15.32 -17.35
CA LEU A 64 12.70 14.64 -17.58
C LEU A 64 12.93 14.43 -19.09
N ARG A 65 13.91 15.14 -19.64
CA ARG A 65 14.30 15.00 -21.06
C ARG A 65 15.23 13.81 -21.31
N ARG A 66 15.82 13.25 -20.25
CA ARG A 66 16.74 12.10 -20.30
C ARG A 66 16.29 11.08 -19.26
N GLN A 67 16.62 9.81 -19.49
CA GLN A 67 16.50 8.77 -18.45
C GLN A 67 17.16 9.26 -17.15
N ALA A 68 16.53 8.97 -16.02
CA ALA A 68 17.17 9.13 -14.73
C ALA A 68 18.50 8.36 -14.73
N ARG A 69 19.53 8.91 -14.08
CA ARG A 69 20.80 8.20 -13.94
C ARG A 69 20.54 6.84 -13.26
N PRO A 70 21.22 5.76 -13.66
CA PRO A 70 21.02 4.44 -13.05
C PRO A 70 21.06 4.48 -11.51
N CYS A 71 22.02 5.19 -10.93
CA CYS A 71 22.12 5.39 -9.48
C CYS A 71 20.86 6.03 -8.88
N THR A 72 20.28 7.05 -9.52
CA THR A 72 19.03 7.68 -9.07
C THR A 72 17.86 6.70 -9.09
N GLN A 73 17.76 5.88 -10.14
CA GLN A 73 16.74 4.85 -10.26
C GLN A 73 16.86 3.82 -9.13
N ARG A 74 18.08 3.34 -8.83
CA ARG A 74 18.34 2.41 -7.72
C ARG A 74 17.96 2.99 -6.36
N ILE A 75 18.33 4.25 -6.10
CA ILE A 75 17.97 4.93 -4.85
C ILE A 75 16.45 5.04 -4.72
N LEU A 76 15.73 5.38 -5.79
CA LEU A 76 14.26 5.47 -5.76
C LEU A 76 13.61 4.11 -5.54
N CYS A 77 14.07 3.07 -6.25
CA CYS A 77 13.58 1.70 -6.06
C CYS A 77 13.88 1.18 -4.64
N GLY A 78 15.08 1.44 -4.12
CA GLY A 78 15.46 1.06 -2.77
C GLY A 78 14.65 1.77 -1.71
N MET A 79 14.42 3.07 -1.88
CA MET A 79 13.54 3.82 -0.98
C MET A 79 12.12 3.26 -0.97
N ALA A 80 11.54 2.99 -2.13
CA ALA A 80 10.24 2.38 -2.27
C ALA A 80 10.20 0.98 -1.62
N ALA A 81 11.18 0.13 -1.89
CA ALA A 81 11.30 -1.20 -1.28
C ALA A 81 11.30 -1.13 0.26
N GLY A 82 12.06 -0.20 0.83
CA GLY A 82 12.13 0.00 2.27
C GLY A 82 10.79 0.42 2.87
N ILE A 83 10.11 1.38 2.23
CA ILE A 83 8.77 1.85 2.63
C ILE A 83 7.77 0.69 2.60
N MET A 84 7.73 -0.09 1.51
CA MET A 84 6.84 -1.23 1.36
C MET A 84 7.07 -2.30 2.43
N LEU A 85 8.34 -2.65 2.73
CA LEU A 85 8.66 -3.62 3.78
C LEU A 85 8.19 -3.14 5.15
N ALA A 86 8.43 -1.89 5.51
CA ALA A 86 7.98 -1.34 6.78
C ALA A 86 6.44 -1.30 6.87
N ALA A 87 5.75 -0.80 5.84
CA ALA A 87 4.30 -0.79 5.77
C ALA A 87 3.69 -2.21 5.90
N SER A 88 4.30 -3.21 5.25
CA SER A 88 3.87 -4.60 5.35
C SER A 88 3.88 -5.11 6.80
N VAL A 89 4.85 -4.66 7.61
CA VAL A 89 4.97 -5.05 9.02
C VAL A 89 4.03 -4.24 9.91
N TRP A 90 4.21 -2.92 9.93
CA TRP A 90 3.52 -2.04 10.90
C TRP A 90 2.06 -1.80 10.56
N SER A 91 1.78 -1.50 9.30
CA SER A 91 0.41 -1.15 8.88
C SER A 91 -0.47 -2.36 8.56
N LEU A 92 0.10 -3.56 8.34
CA LEU A 92 -0.66 -4.74 7.93
C LEU A 92 -0.50 -5.93 8.87
N LEU A 93 0.73 -6.46 9.07
CA LEU A 93 0.93 -7.68 9.84
C LEU A 93 0.66 -7.48 11.33
N LEU A 94 1.11 -6.39 11.93
CA LEU A 94 0.85 -6.12 13.33
C LEU A 94 -0.66 -5.98 13.62
N PRO A 95 -1.43 -5.16 12.87
CA PRO A 95 -2.87 -5.10 13.00
C PRO A 95 -3.57 -6.44 12.72
N ALA A 96 -3.08 -7.25 11.78
CA ALA A 96 -3.62 -8.57 11.51
C ALA A 96 -3.45 -9.51 12.71
N ILE A 97 -2.27 -9.53 13.34
CA ILE A 97 -2.00 -10.34 14.53
C ILE A 97 -2.88 -9.90 15.70
N GLU A 98 -3.01 -8.60 15.93
CA GLU A 98 -3.84 -8.06 17.00
C GLU A 98 -5.31 -8.42 16.84
N ARG A 99 -5.85 -8.27 15.64
CA ARG A 99 -7.24 -8.67 15.33
C ARG A 99 -7.42 -10.19 15.37
N GLY A 100 -6.38 -10.95 15.03
CA GLY A 100 -6.36 -12.41 15.13
C GLY A 100 -6.51 -12.94 16.55
N ARG A 101 -6.20 -12.16 17.59
CA ARG A 101 -6.40 -12.54 19.00
C ARG A 101 -7.88 -12.77 19.38
N GLY A 102 -8.82 -12.26 18.60
CA GLY A 102 -10.25 -12.49 18.77
C GLY A 102 -10.77 -13.78 18.14
N LEU A 103 -9.94 -14.51 17.40
CA LEU A 103 -10.30 -15.77 16.76
C LEU A 103 -10.06 -16.98 17.70
N ALA A 104 -10.71 -18.10 17.39
CA ALA A 104 -10.50 -19.37 18.11
C ALA A 104 -9.12 -20.00 17.87
N LEU A 105 -8.35 -19.47 16.94
CA LEU A 105 -6.99 -19.91 16.57
C LEU A 105 -5.93 -18.98 17.20
N PRO A 106 -4.71 -19.49 17.48
CA PRO A 106 -3.57 -18.63 17.81
C PRO A 106 -3.38 -17.52 16.78
N ALA A 107 -3.22 -16.26 17.20
CA ALA A 107 -3.22 -15.08 16.37
C ALA A 107 -2.18 -15.09 15.22
N TRP A 108 -1.05 -15.78 15.42
CA TRP A 108 -0.01 -15.90 14.41
C TRP A 108 -0.38 -16.83 13.24
N ILE A 109 -1.33 -17.76 13.44
CA ILE A 109 -1.74 -18.72 12.39
C ILE A 109 -2.40 -18.01 11.20
N PRO A 110 -3.49 -17.21 11.37
CA PRO A 110 -4.06 -16.51 10.26
C PRO A 110 -3.07 -15.56 9.59
N SER A 111 -2.19 -14.92 10.39
CA SER A 111 -1.21 -13.97 9.85
C SER A 111 -0.13 -14.66 9.03
N ALA A 112 0.44 -15.76 9.51
CA ALA A 112 1.48 -16.49 8.78
C ALA A 112 0.93 -17.16 7.50
N ILE A 113 -0.23 -17.81 7.61
CA ILE A 113 -0.85 -18.48 6.46
C ILE A 113 -1.34 -17.43 5.44
N GLY A 114 -1.98 -16.35 5.89
CA GLY A 114 -2.42 -15.26 5.03
C GLY A 114 -1.27 -14.65 4.24
N LEU A 115 -0.13 -14.37 4.91
CA LEU A 115 1.08 -13.86 4.28
C LEU A 115 1.55 -14.77 3.13
N VAL A 116 1.66 -16.07 3.38
CA VAL A 116 2.09 -17.05 2.36
C VAL A 116 1.08 -17.14 1.22
N LEU A 117 -0.22 -17.19 1.55
CA LEU A 117 -1.29 -17.27 0.55
C LEU A 117 -1.34 -16.02 -0.33
N GLY A 118 -1.11 -14.83 0.23
CA GLY A 118 -1.03 -13.60 -0.53
C GLY A 118 0.12 -13.59 -1.52
N ALA A 119 1.33 -13.94 -1.05
CA ALA A 119 2.50 -14.04 -1.91
C ALA A 119 2.31 -15.07 -3.05
N VAL A 120 1.89 -16.29 -2.70
CA VAL A 120 1.65 -17.35 -3.70
C VAL A 120 0.51 -16.97 -4.64
N GLY A 121 -0.57 -16.39 -4.12
CA GLY A 121 -1.70 -15.94 -4.93
C GLY A 121 -1.30 -14.89 -5.96
N LEU A 122 -0.49 -13.91 -5.57
CA LEU A 122 0.02 -12.90 -6.50
C LEU A 122 0.87 -13.53 -7.60
N LEU A 123 1.83 -14.41 -7.24
CA LEU A 123 2.66 -15.12 -8.22
C LEU A 123 1.83 -15.93 -9.23
N GLN A 124 0.74 -16.57 -8.79
CA GLN A 124 -0.15 -17.30 -9.68
C GLN A 124 -0.92 -16.35 -10.62
N VAL A 125 -1.40 -15.23 -10.10
CA VAL A 125 -2.09 -14.21 -10.91
C VAL A 125 -1.16 -13.63 -11.96
N GLU A 126 0.07 -13.28 -11.60
CA GLU A 126 1.09 -12.78 -12.53
C GLU A 126 1.43 -13.80 -13.61
N GLN A 127 1.63 -15.06 -13.22
CA GLN A 127 1.92 -16.14 -14.18
C GLN A 127 0.75 -16.35 -15.15
N PHE A 128 -0.48 -16.39 -14.65
CA PHE A 128 -1.67 -16.55 -15.48
C PHE A 128 -1.88 -15.36 -16.41
N ALA A 129 -1.76 -14.14 -15.90
CA ALA A 129 -1.88 -12.92 -16.69
C ALA A 129 -0.76 -12.82 -17.74
N GLY A 130 0.46 -13.22 -17.39
CA GLY A 130 1.58 -13.31 -18.32
C GLY A 130 1.32 -14.29 -19.47
N GLN A 131 0.74 -15.46 -19.18
CA GLN A 131 0.35 -16.44 -20.20
C GLN A 131 -0.76 -15.90 -21.10
N LEU A 132 -1.77 -15.24 -20.56
CA LEU A 132 -2.89 -14.68 -21.30
C LEU A 132 -2.41 -13.60 -22.30
N LEU A 133 -1.42 -12.82 -21.92
CA LEU A 133 -0.85 -11.74 -22.73
C LEU A 133 0.35 -12.17 -23.59
N ALA A 134 0.85 -13.40 -23.44
CA ALA A 134 2.00 -13.90 -24.21
C ALA A 134 1.79 -13.90 -25.73
N GLY A 135 0.54 -13.86 -26.18
CA GLY A 135 0.17 -13.84 -27.60
C GLY A 135 0.24 -12.48 -28.28
N GLY A 136 0.45 -11.36 -27.59
CA GLY A 136 0.38 -10.04 -28.22
C GLY A 136 1.04 -8.87 -27.48
N ALA A 137 1.29 -8.98 -26.19
CA ALA A 137 1.90 -7.90 -25.40
C ALA A 137 3.44 -8.04 -25.43
N GLY A 138 4.12 -7.12 -26.08
CA GLY A 138 5.58 -7.00 -25.99
C GLY A 138 6.06 -6.76 -24.55
N HIS A 139 7.40 -6.62 -24.37
CA HIS A 139 8.02 -6.38 -23.05
C HIS A 139 7.35 -5.26 -22.25
N SER A 140 7.02 -4.14 -22.91
CA SER A 140 6.34 -3.00 -22.29
C SER A 140 4.93 -3.33 -21.75
N GLY A 141 4.17 -4.17 -22.44
CA GLY A 141 2.83 -4.56 -21.98
C GLY A 141 2.88 -5.44 -20.74
N ARG A 142 3.87 -6.33 -20.63
CA ARG A 142 4.08 -7.15 -19.43
C ARG A 142 4.48 -6.31 -18.23
N MET A 143 5.36 -5.32 -18.43
CA MET A 143 5.75 -4.39 -17.37
C MET A 143 4.55 -3.58 -16.85
N ILE A 144 3.72 -3.02 -17.75
CA ILE A 144 2.51 -2.30 -17.34
C ILE A 144 1.57 -3.21 -16.54
N LEU A 145 1.40 -4.46 -16.99
CA LEU A 145 0.56 -5.42 -16.28
C LEU A 145 1.09 -5.74 -14.89
N ALA A 146 2.39 -6.01 -14.77
CA ALA A 146 3.03 -6.29 -13.50
C ALA A 146 2.74 -5.15 -12.51
N VAL A 147 3.09 -3.90 -12.86
CA VAL A 147 2.83 -2.74 -12.00
C VAL A 147 1.34 -2.57 -11.69
N THR A 148 0.45 -2.79 -12.66
CA THR A 148 -1.00 -2.70 -12.42
C THR A 148 -1.49 -3.75 -11.41
N LEU A 149 -0.93 -4.96 -11.44
CA LEU A 149 -1.26 -6.02 -10.48
C LEU A 149 -0.72 -5.71 -9.06
N HIS A 150 0.42 -5.02 -8.97
CA HIS A 150 0.99 -4.57 -7.70
C HIS A 150 0.16 -3.48 -7.04
N ASN A 151 -0.37 -2.55 -7.82
CA ASN A 151 -1.16 -1.43 -7.33
C ASN A 151 -2.53 -1.88 -6.76
N LEU A 152 -3.03 -3.05 -7.16
CA LEU A 152 -4.31 -3.58 -6.64
C LEU A 152 -4.26 -3.88 -5.13
N PRO A 153 -3.30 -4.66 -4.60
CA PRO A 153 -3.12 -4.87 -3.16
C PRO A 153 -2.90 -3.56 -2.39
N GLU A 154 -2.13 -2.62 -2.93
CA GLU A 154 -1.89 -1.31 -2.30
C GLU A 154 -3.18 -0.52 -2.14
N GLY A 155 -3.99 -0.47 -3.20
CA GLY A 155 -5.33 0.11 -3.13
C GLY A 155 -6.21 -0.59 -2.09
N MET A 156 -6.24 -1.93 -2.06
CA MET A 156 -7.03 -2.68 -1.08
C MET A 156 -6.63 -2.35 0.36
N VAL A 157 -5.34 -2.19 0.63
CA VAL A 157 -4.83 -1.78 1.94
C VAL A 157 -5.29 -0.38 2.31
N ALA A 158 -5.18 0.58 1.39
CA ALA A 158 -5.68 1.94 1.58
C ALA A 158 -7.20 1.94 1.86
N GLY A 159 -7.97 1.09 1.17
CA GLY A 159 -9.41 0.92 1.39
C GLY A 159 -9.75 0.37 2.77
N LEU A 160 -9.02 -0.63 3.26
CA LEU A 160 -9.19 -1.16 4.61
C LEU A 160 -8.84 -0.11 5.67
N ALA A 161 -7.75 0.62 5.50
CA ALA A 161 -7.35 1.71 6.40
C ALA A 161 -8.40 2.84 6.41
N ALA A 162 -8.94 3.21 5.24
CA ALA A 162 -10.01 4.18 5.14
C ALA A 162 -11.30 3.73 5.85
N ALA A 163 -11.66 2.46 5.75
CA ALA A 163 -12.79 1.88 6.49
C ALA A 163 -12.56 1.94 8.01
N MET A 164 -11.34 1.62 8.46
CA MET A 164 -10.96 1.72 9.87
C MET A 164 -11.01 3.16 10.39
N ALA A 165 -10.60 4.14 9.60
CA ALA A 165 -10.68 5.56 9.99
C ALA A 165 -12.12 6.04 10.27
N LEU A 166 -13.14 5.39 9.67
CA LEU A 166 -14.54 5.68 9.92
C LEU A 166 -15.07 5.08 11.25
N THR A 167 -14.44 4.04 11.79
CA THR A 167 -14.92 3.40 13.04
C THR A 167 -14.87 4.33 14.25
N GLY A 168 -14.03 5.36 14.20
CA GLY A 168 -13.93 6.38 15.26
C GLY A 168 -12.96 6.01 16.36
N GLU A 169 -12.15 4.99 16.16
CA GLU A 169 -11.04 4.69 17.06
C GLU A 169 -10.00 5.83 17.03
N PRO A 170 -9.41 6.20 18.19
CA PRO A 170 -8.59 7.40 18.32
C PRO A 170 -7.42 7.46 17.31
N ASP A 171 -6.74 6.34 17.12
CA ASP A 171 -5.50 6.28 16.30
C ASP A 171 -5.74 5.79 14.86
N ALA A 172 -6.99 5.44 14.50
CA ALA A 172 -7.29 4.90 13.18
C ALA A 172 -7.11 5.93 12.04
N ILE A 173 -7.38 7.20 12.32
CA ILE A 173 -7.22 8.29 11.35
C ILE A 173 -5.73 8.52 11.08
N SER A 174 -4.92 8.62 12.13
CA SER A 174 -3.47 8.84 11.98
C SER A 174 -2.78 7.67 11.30
N GLY A 175 -3.12 6.42 11.66
CA GLY A 175 -2.63 5.23 10.98
C GLY A 175 -3.01 5.17 9.50
N ALA A 176 -4.26 5.53 9.16
CA ALA A 176 -4.69 5.59 7.77
C ALA A 176 -3.95 6.68 6.97
N LEU A 177 -3.68 7.83 7.58
CA LEU A 177 -2.90 8.91 6.97
C LEU A 177 -1.43 8.50 6.80
N ALA A 178 -0.79 7.91 7.82
CA ALA A 178 0.60 7.44 7.75
C ALA A 178 0.76 6.42 6.63
N LEU A 179 -0.12 5.43 6.57
CA LEU A 179 -0.14 4.43 5.52
C LEU A 179 -0.32 5.05 4.13
N SER A 180 -1.31 5.93 3.97
CA SER A 180 -1.57 6.60 2.68
C SER A 180 -0.39 7.46 2.23
N LEU A 181 0.28 8.16 3.15
CA LEU A 181 1.50 8.93 2.87
C LEU A 181 2.64 7.99 2.44
N GLY A 182 2.85 6.88 3.13
CA GLY A 182 3.87 5.89 2.78
C GLY A 182 3.66 5.32 1.39
N ILE A 183 2.43 4.84 1.09
CA ILE A 183 2.06 4.33 -0.23
C ILE A 183 2.23 5.44 -1.29
N GLY A 184 1.78 6.66 -1.02
CA GLY A 184 1.95 7.78 -1.97
C GLY A 184 3.41 8.09 -2.26
N LEU A 185 4.30 8.07 -1.26
CA LEU A 185 5.72 8.31 -1.45
C LEU A 185 6.39 7.27 -2.35
N GLN A 186 6.04 5.98 -2.20
CA GLN A 186 6.59 4.92 -3.06
C GLN A 186 6.01 4.96 -4.49
N ASN A 187 4.77 5.38 -4.64
CA ASN A 187 4.05 5.43 -5.91
C ASN A 187 4.62 6.49 -6.88
N ILE A 188 5.27 7.55 -6.37
CA ILE A 188 5.92 8.55 -7.24
C ILE A 188 7.05 7.89 -8.07
N PRO A 189 8.05 7.21 -7.48
CA PRO A 189 9.02 6.41 -8.24
C PRO A 189 8.38 5.39 -9.19
N GLU A 190 7.34 4.72 -8.74
CA GLU A 190 6.67 3.65 -9.49
C GLU A 190 5.99 4.16 -10.76
N GLY A 191 5.21 5.24 -10.68
CA GLY A 191 4.62 5.88 -11.86
C GLY A 191 5.67 6.36 -12.86
N ALA A 192 6.81 6.86 -12.38
CA ALA A 192 7.94 7.24 -13.22
C ALA A 192 8.61 6.01 -13.85
N ALA A 193 8.73 4.89 -13.13
CA ALA A 193 9.31 3.64 -13.62
C ALA A 193 8.51 3.04 -14.78
N VAL A 194 7.20 3.24 -14.84
CA VAL A 194 6.35 2.85 -15.98
C VAL A 194 6.50 3.83 -17.15
N SER A 195 6.35 5.13 -16.89
CA SER A 195 6.21 6.13 -17.94
C SER A 195 7.53 6.46 -18.66
N LEU A 196 8.65 6.52 -17.93
CA LEU A 196 9.93 6.94 -18.51
C LEU A 196 10.47 5.96 -19.54
N PRO A 197 10.54 4.62 -19.31
CA PRO A 197 10.99 3.67 -20.33
C PRO A 197 10.11 3.68 -21.57
N LEU A 198 8.79 3.81 -21.42
CA LEU A 198 7.85 3.89 -22.53
C LEU A 198 8.09 5.11 -23.43
N ALA A 199 8.39 6.26 -22.82
CA ALA A 199 8.68 7.49 -23.56
C ALA A 199 10.02 7.48 -24.25
N HIS A 200 10.98 6.69 -23.77
CA HIS A 200 12.28 6.50 -24.43
C HIS A 200 12.23 5.46 -25.55
N GLY A 201 11.19 4.64 -25.58
CA GLY A 201 10.91 3.69 -26.65
C GLY A 201 10.18 4.35 -27.82
N SER A 202 9.18 3.67 -28.35
CA SER A 202 8.40 4.11 -29.53
C SER A 202 7.15 4.92 -29.18
N CYS A 203 6.85 5.15 -27.89
CA CYS A 203 5.65 5.84 -27.46
C CYS A 203 5.81 7.35 -27.39
N THR A 204 4.73 8.09 -27.70
CA THR A 204 4.68 9.53 -27.40
C THR A 204 4.64 9.77 -25.89
N ARG A 205 5.19 10.89 -25.42
CA ARG A 205 5.16 11.25 -23.98
C ARG A 205 3.77 11.19 -23.37
N LEU A 206 2.74 11.62 -24.12
CA LEU A 206 1.36 11.56 -23.66
C LEU A 206 0.89 10.13 -23.46
N ARG A 207 1.18 9.21 -24.42
CA ARG A 207 0.83 7.79 -24.26
C ARG A 207 1.58 7.14 -23.12
N ALA A 208 2.85 7.46 -22.94
CA ALA A 208 3.65 6.99 -21.82
C ALA A 208 3.11 7.47 -20.47
N PHE A 209 2.75 8.76 -20.37
CA PHE A 209 2.07 9.32 -19.21
C PHE A 209 0.75 8.61 -18.91
N LEU A 210 -0.11 8.47 -19.93
CA LEU A 210 -1.42 7.82 -19.75
C LEU A 210 -1.29 6.36 -19.31
N ALA A 211 -0.28 5.64 -19.78
CA ALA A 211 -0.02 4.26 -19.35
C ALA A 211 0.38 4.20 -17.86
N GLY A 212 1.30 5.09 -17.42
CA GLY A 212 1.68 5.16 -16.01
C GLY A 212 0.54 5.66 -15.12
N ALA A 213 -0.23 6.64 -15.55
CA ALA A 213 -1.40 7.11 -14.80
C ALA A 213 -2.49 6.03 -14.71
N ALA A 214 -2.72 5.27 -15.79
CA ALA A 214 -3.70 4.19 -15.82
C ALA A 214 -3.34 3.03 -14.89
N SER A 215 -2.05 2.70 -14.72
CA SER A 215 -1.64 1.69 -13.74
C SER A 215 -2.02 2.09 -12.32
N GLY A 216 -1.94 3.37 -11.96
CA GLY A 216 -2.37 3.89 -10.66
C GLY A 216 -3.89 3.94 -10.46
N LEU A 217 -4.70 3.94 -11.53
CA LEU A 217 -6.17 3.96 -11.38
C LEU A 217 -6.74 2.66 -10.80
N VAL A 218 -5.97 1.59 -10.77
CA VAL A 218 -6.37 0.33 -10.14
C VAL A 218 -6.38 0.45 -8.61
N GLU A 219 -5.57 1.34 -8.03
CA GLU A 219 -5.53 1.60 -6.59
C GLU A 219 -6.90 2.07 -6.04
N PRO A 220 -7.54 3.13 -6.56
CA PRO A 220 -8.88 3.51 -6.12
C PRO A 220 -9.93 2.43 -6.32
N LEU A 221 -9.80 1.60 -7.37
CA LEU A 221 -10.72 0.49 -7.58
C LEU A 221 -10.54 -0.60 -6.51
N GLY A 222 -9.30 -0.99 -6.22
CA GLY A 222 -8.97 -1.90 -5.12
C GLY A 222 -9.39 -1.35 -3.77
N ALA A 223 -9.18 -0.05 -3.56
CA ALA A 223 -9.54 0.64 -2.34
C ALA A 223 -11.07 0.67 -2.12
N LEU A 224 -11.84 1.01 -3.12
CA LEU A 224 -13.31 0.99 -3.06
C LEU A 224 -13.85 -0.42 -2.82
N LEU A 225 -13.27 -1.43 -3.48
CA LEU A 225 -13.65 -2.82 -3.28
C LEU A 225 -13.42 -3.26 -1.83
N ALA A 226 -12.21 -3.04 -1.32
CA ALA A 226 -11.85 -3.41 0.05
C ALA A 226 -12.65 -2.62 1.09
N PHE A 227 -12.87 -1.34 0.86
CA PHE A 227 -13.70 -0.48 1.69
C PHE A 227 -15.14 -0.98 1.77
N ALA A 228 -15.76 -1.32 0.61
CA ALA A 228 -17.12 -1.83 0.56
C ALA A 228 -17.28 -3.20 1.23
N LEU A 229 -16.24 -4.03 1.22
CA LEU A 229 -16.23 -5.35 1.83
C LEU A 229 -15.81 -5.35 3.29
N ALA A 230 -15.26 -4.26 3.82
CA ALA A 230 -14.67 -4.20 5.16
C ALA A 230 -15.64 -4.60 6.29
N GLU A 231 -16.93 -4.25 6.17
CA GLU A 231 -17.95 -4.58 7.16
C GLU A 231 -18.34 -6.07 7.16
N GLN A 232 -18.29 -6.73 6.00
CA GLN A 232 -18.69 -8.13 5.84
C GLN A 232 -17.61 -9.13 6.21
N VAL A 233 -16.37 -8.66 6.36
CA VAL A 233 -15.19 -9.53 6.47
C VAL A 233 -14.57 -9.55 7.88
N GLY A 234 -15.29 -9.19 8.93
CA GLY A 234 -14.74 -9.06 10.29
C GLY A 234 -13.82 -10.20 10.74
N ALA A 235 -14.26 -11.45 10.63
CA ALA A 235 -13.46 -12.63 10.96
C ALA A 235 -12.36 -12.95 9.93
N ALA A 236 -12.53 -12.52 8.68
CA ALA A 236 -11.56 -12.71 7.61
C ALA A 236 -10.51 -11.58 7.54
N LEU A 237 -10.71 -10.47 8.26
CA LEU A 237 -9.85 -9.30 8.21
C LEU A 237 -8.37 -9.62 8.54
N PRO A 238 -8.01 -10.43 9.56
CA PRO A 238 -6.63 -10.84 9.81
C PRO A 238 -6.00 -11.56 8.61
N TRP A 239 -6.75 -12.40 7.93
CA TRP A 239 -6.30 -13.13 6.74
C TRP A 239 -6.07 -12.21 5.56
N LEU A 240 -6.97 -11.26 5.34
CA LEU A 240 -6.89 -10.30 4.22
C LEU A 240 -5.74 -9.31 4.39
N LEU A 241 -5.57 -8.75 5.60
CA LEU A 241 -4.44 -7.86 5.90
C LEU A 241 -3.11 -8.58 5.71
N SER A 242 -3.02 -9.81 6.20
CA SER A 242 -1.80 -10.61 6.05
C SER A 242 -1.55 -11.04 4.60
N ALA A 243 -2.60 -11.34 3.83
CA ALA A 243 -2.47 -11.64 2.42
C ALA A 243 -1.99 -10.43 1.62
N ALA A 244 -2.53 -9.23 1.92
CA ALA A 244 -2.05 -7.99 1.32
C ALA A 244 -0.57 -7.72 1.66
N ALA A 245 -0.17 -7.92 2.93
CA ALA A 245 1.24 -7.85 3.33
C ALA A 245 2.10 -8.86 2.54
N GLY A 246 1.59 -10.07 2.32
CA GLY A 246 2.26 -11.11 1.53
C GLY A 246 2.47 -10.70 0.07
N CYS A 247 1.48 -10.10 -0.55
CA CYS A 247 1.61 -9.52 -1.89
C CYS A 247 2.72 -8.45 -1.91
N MET A 248 2.68 -7.48 -0.98
CA MET A 248 3.67 -6.40 -0.91
C MET A 248 5.09 -6.91 -0.69
N VAL A 249 5.29 -7.86 0.24
CA VAL A 249 6.61 -8.48 0.47
C VAL A 249 7.09 -9.23 -0.78
N CYS A 250 6.20 -9.95 -1.46
CA CYS A 250 6.52 -10.68 -2.68
C CYS A 250 7.04 -9.73 -3.78
N VAL A 251 6.29 -8.68 -4.10
CA VAL A 251 6.68 -7.65 -5.08
C VAL A 251 8.01 -7.01 -4.72
N THR A 252 8.15 -6.60 -3.46
CA THR A 252 9.37 -5.95 -2.98
C THR A 252 10.60 -6.85 -3.19
N ALA A 253 10.46 -8.13 -2.85
CA ALA A 253 11.55 -9.12 -2.98
C ALA A 253 11.84 -9.47 -4.45
N GLN A 254 10.82 -9.51 -5.31
CA GLN A 254 10.93 -9.95 -6.69
C GLN A 254 11.40 -8.84 -7.64
N GLU A 255 11.00 -7.61 -7.40
CA GLU A 255 11.24 -6.52 -8.34
C GLU A 255 12.05 -5.36 -7.75
N MET A 256 11.62 -4.83 -6.60
CA MET A 256 12.20 -3.59 -6.07
C MET A 256 13.61 -3.78 -5.50
N ILE A 257 13.82 -4.80 -4.65
CA ILE A 257 15.13 -5.08 -4.08
C ILE A 257 16.16 -5.43 -5.16
N PRO A 258 15.90 -6.35 -6.12
CA PRO A 258 16.85 -6.65 -7.18
C PRO A 258 17.27 -5.41 -7.99
N GLN A 259 16.32 -4.53 -8.33
CA GLN A 259 16.62 -3.29 -9.04
C GLN A 259 17.45 -2.31 -8.21
N ALA A 260 17.22 -2.27 -6.89
CA ALA A 260 17.96 -1.39 -5.99
C ALA A 260 19.42 -1.82 -5.79
N VAL A 261 19.69 -3.14 -5.76
CA VAL A 261 21.04 -3.70 -5.48
C VAL A 261 21.83 -4.08 -6.74
N GLU A 262 21.30 -3.82 -7.93
CA GLU A 262 21.99 -4.08 -9.18
C GLU A 262 23.36 -3.36 -9.22
N GLU A 263 24.41 -4.04 -9.70
CA GLU A 263 25.80 -3.54 -9.84
C GLU A 263 26.56 -3.28 -8.51
N ASP A 264 26.23 -3.94 -7.42
CA ASP A 264 26.95 -3.88 -6.12
C ASP A 264 27.17 -2.45 -5.56
N GLU A 265 26.35 -1.47 -5.92
CA GLU A 265 26.44 -0.13 -5.39
C GLU A 265 25.77 -0.02 -4.01
N PRO A 266 26.47 0.46 -2.96
CA PRO A 266 25.93 0.56 -1.60
C PRO A 266 24.75 1.55 -1.49
N ALA A 267 24.62 2.49 -2.44
CA ALA A 267 23.59 3.52 -2.42
C ALA A 267 22.16 2.92 -2.46
N GLY A 268 21.94 1.86 -3.23
CA GLY A 268 20.65 1.16 -3.29
C GLY A 268 20.32 0.47 -1.97
N VAL A 269 21.29 -0.23 -1.37
CA VAL A 269 21.11 -0.89 -0.06
C VAL A 269 20.82 0.14 1.04
N VAL A 270 21.57 1.24 1.08
CA VAL A 270 21.35 2.32 2.06
C VAL A 270 19.96 2.94 1.88
N SER A 271 19.50 3.13 0.64
CA SER A 271 18.18 3.69 0.38
C SER A 271 17.03 2.77 0.84
N ILE A 272 17.19 1.43 0.77
CA ILE A 272 16.23 0.48 1.37
C ILE A 272 16.12 0.73 2.87
N VAL A 273 17.25 0.82 3.56
CA VAL A 273 17.26 1.05 5.02
C VAL A 273 16.65 2.41 5.38
N LEU A 274 16.94 3.44 4.59
CA LEU A 274 16.36 4.78 4.78
C LEU A 274 14.85 4.80 4.55
N GLY A 275 14.36 4.14 3.51
CA GLY A 275 12.93 4.01 3.23
C GLY A 275 12.20 3.26 4.35
N PHE A 276 12.79 2.16 4.82
CA PHE A 276 12.27 1.42 5.96
C PHE A 276 12.19 2.28 7.23
N ALA A 277 13.27 2.99 7.56
CA ALA A 277 13.32 3.87 8.72
C ALA A 277 12.31 5.02 8.63
N LEU A 278 12.15 5.60 7.44
CA LEU A 278 11.18 6.66 7.19
C LEU A 278 9.74 6.17 7.46
N MET A 279 9.35 5.04 6.88
CA MET A 279 8.00 4.51 7.05
C MET A 279 7.74 4.07 8.49
N MET A 280 8.71 3.38 9.10
CA MET A 280 8.64 3.03 10.53
C MET A 280 8.42 4.27 11.39
N ALA A 281 9.12 5.37 11.09
CA ALA A 281 8.95 6.62 11.84
C ALA A 281 7.56 7.24 11.62
N LEU A 282 7.02 7.17 10.41
CA LEU A 282 5.66 7.65 10.10
C LEU A 282 4.61 6.84 10.86
N ASP A 283 4.72 5.50 10.85
CA ASP A 283 3.76 4.62 11.54
C ASP A 283 3.80 4.76 13.07
N VAL A 284 4.97 5.08 13.64
CA VAL A 284 5.14 5.21 15.10
C VAL A 284 4.84 6.63 15.59
N ALA A 285 5.08 7.65 14.75
CA ALA A 285 4.93 9.06 15.13
C ALA A 285 3.53 9.63 14.90
N LEU A 286 2.75 9.06 13.98
CA LEU A 286 1.37 9.47 13.66
C LEU A 286 0.35 8.56 14.31
#